data_14bf06b2125d04d98ba9d19e7d6fa3c8
#
_entry.id   14bf06b2125d04d98ba9d19e7d6fa3c8
#
_cell.length_a   1.000
_cell.length_b   1.000
_cell.length_c   1.000
_cell.angle_alpha   90.00
_cell.angle_beta   90.00
_cell.angle_gamma   90.00
#
_symmetry.space_group_name_H-M   'P 1'
#
loop_
_entity.id
_entity.type
_entity.pdbx_description
1 polymer ?
#
loop_
_entity_poly.entity_id
_entity_poly.type
_entity_poly.pdbx_seq_one_letter_code
_entity_poly.pdbx_strand_id
1 'polypeptide(L)'
;LRAQQQERLQRELDSAISFLEFTRQRTDTVLRASLREQVDVAMQMVQAIHARESQRHPPEVVKRLIIEALRPVRFYQGRGYYFIDDMQGRFILLPTAPQLEGRLLPDNQDDRGHMIMRGLVEAARLPDGQGFSSYRWYLPDKPNEMADKLAYVRYFAPFDWLIGAGDYTAPWEQQQQQAVLERLRAVRFGQSGVITVADHDGRLLMSSGR
;
A
#
# COMPACT_ATOMS: atom_id res chain seq x y z
N LEU A 1 -7.38 -37.33 -31.00
CA LEU A 1 -8.46 -36.39 -30.53
C LEU A 1 -8.32 -36.02 -29.05
N ARG A 2 -8.20 -36.99 -28.10
CA ARG A 2 -8.10 -36.69 -26.65
C ARG A 2 -6.80 -35.98 -26.28
N ALA A 3 -5.64 -36.38 -26.85
CA ALA A 3 -4.34 -35.79 -26.56
C ALA A 3 -4.28 -34.30 -27.05
N GLN A 4 -4.78 -34.01 -28.24
CA GLN A 4 -4.85 -32.65 -28.76
C GLN A 4 -5.77 -31.74 -27.95
N GLN A 5 -6.87 -32.28 -27.42
CA GLN A 5 -7.75 -31.53 -26.51
C GLN A 5 -7.06 -31.25 -25.18
N GLN A 6 -6.31 -32.22 -24.63
CA GLN A 6 -5.54 -32.03 -23.40
C GLN A 6 -4.45 -30.96 -23.57
N GLU A 7 -3.66 -31.03 -24.65
CA GLU A 7 -2.62 -30.03 -24.94
C GLU A 7 -3.19 -28.62 -25.12
N ARG A 8 -4.36 -28.51 -25.76
CA ARG A 8 -5.04 -27.22 -25.90
C ARG A 8 -5.50 -26.68 -24.56
N LEU A 9 -6.13 -27.53 -23.73
CA LEU A 9 -6.58 -27.15 -22.39
C LEU A 9 -5.40 -26.70 -21.49
N GLN A 10 -4.28 -27.44 -21.57
CA GLN A 10 -3.07 -27.09 -20.82
C GLN A 10 -2.54 -25.70 -21.23
N ARG A 11 -2.42 -25.41 -22.53
CA ARG A 11 -1.99 -24.10 -23.02
C ARG A 11 -2.91 -22.97 -22.59
N GLU A 12 -4.21 -23.20 -22.56
CA GLU A 12 -5.19 -22.21 -22.12
C GLU A 12 -5.10 -21.96 -20.60
N LEU A 13 -4.86 -23.01 -19.80
CA LEU A 13 -4.59 -22.90 -18.37
C LEU A 13 -3.28 -22.15 -18.09
N ASP A 14 -2.20 -22.51 -18.78
CA ASP A 14 -0.89 -21.86 -18.64
C ASP A 14 -0.98 -20.36 -18.99
N SER A 15 -1.74 -20.02 -20.02
CA SER A 15 -2.01 -18.63 -20.39
C SER A 15 -2.80 -17.88 -19.32
N ALA A 16 -3.79 -18.53 -18.71
CA ALA A 16 -4.57 -17.91 -17.63
C ALA A 16 -3.71 -17.69 -16.37
N ILE A 17 -2.88 -18.68 -16.00
CA ILE A 17 -1.94 -18.58 -14.87
C ILE A 17 -0.94 -17.45 -15.11
N SER A 18 -0.31 -17.40 -16.29
CA SER A 18 0.63 -16.33 -16.64
C SER A 18 -0.01 -14.94 -16.60
N PHE A 19 -1.28 -14.85 -17.00
CA PHE A 19 -2.03 -13.59 -16.92
C PHE A 19 -2.31 -13.18 -15.46
N LEU A 20 -2.64 -14.13 -14.57
CA LEU A 20 -2.84 -13.86 -13.14
C LEU A 20 -1.54 -13.39 -12.48
N GLU A 21 -0.42 -14.03 -12.76
CA GLU A 21 0.91 -13.65 -12.26
C GLU A 21 1.32 -12.26 -12.76
N PHE A 22 1.14 -11.99 -14.04
CA PHE A 22 1.38 -10.66 -14.62
C PHE A 22 0.52 -9.57 -13.95
N THR A 23 -0.76 -9.86 -13.71
CA THR A 23 -1.67 -8.92 -13.06
C THR A 23 -1.27 -8.64 -11.62
N ARG A 24 -0.82 -9.67 -10.88
CA ARG A 24 -0.31 -9.51 -9.52
C ARG A 24 0.93 -8.61 -9.47
N GLN A 25 1.89 -8.83 -10.35
CA GLN A 25 3.10 -7.99 -10.45
C GLN A 25 2.74 -6.53 -10.82
N ARG A 26 1.78 -6.37 -11.75
CA ARG A 26 1.30 -5.05 -12.14
C ARG A 26 0.62 -4.32 -11.00
N THR A 27 -0.14 -5.01 -10.16
CA THR A 27 -0.80 -4.44 -8.98
C THR A 27 0.21 -3.86 -8.00
N ASP A 28 1.26 -4.59 -7.67
CA ASP A 28 2.35 -4.11 -6.80
C ASP A 28 3.03 -2.87 -7.42
N THR A 29 3.33 -2.91 -8.70
CA THR A 29 3.95 -1.78 -9.43
C THR A 29 3.07 -0.53 -9.38
N VAL A 30 1.76 -0.66 -9.62
CA VAL A 30 0.81 0.46 -9.61
C VAL A 30 0.65 1.03 -8.21
N LEU A 31 0.54 0.18 -7.18
CA LEU A 31 0.46 0.63 -5.79
C LEU A 31 1.74 1.39 -5.38
N ARG A 32 2.92 0.87 -5.71
CA ARG A 32 4.19 1.55 -5.43
C ARG A 32 4.30 2.89 -6.13
N ALA A 33 3.92 2.98 -7.40
CA ALA A 33 3.92 4.24 -8.14
C ALA A 33 2.96 5.26 -7.50
N SER A 34 1.75 4.83 -7.16
CA SER A 34 0.76 5.69 -6.51
C SER A 34 1.21 6.20 -5.14
N LEU A 35 1.83 5.34 -4.31
CA LEU A 35 2.38 5.76 -3.02
C LEU A 35 3.52 6.77 -3.15
N ARG A 36 4.40 6.59 -4.16
CA ARG A 36 5.45 7.59 -4.46
C ARG A 36 4.84 8.93 -4.79
N GLU A 37 3.86 8.98 -5.69
CA GLU A 37 3.18 10.23 -6.06
C GLU A 37 2.56 10.93 -4.85
N GLN A 38 1.87 10.19 -3.98
CA GLN A 38 1.28 10.76 -2.77
C GLN A 38 2.33 11.36 -1.83
N VAL A 39 3.40 10.63 -1.55
CA VAL A 39 4.46 11.10 -0.66
C VAL A 39 5.28 12.24 -1.29
N ASP A 40 5.46 12.24 -2.61
CA ASP A 40 6.12 13.34 -3.31
C ASP A 40 5.31 14.65 -3.20
N VAL A 41 3.99 14.57 -3.31
CA VAL A 41 3.10 15.71 -3.06
C VAL A 41 3.22 16.21 -1.62
N ALA A 42 3.18 15.30 -0.63
CA ALA A 42 3.37 15.68 0.77
C ALA A 42 4.74 16.34 1.00
N MET A 43 5.80 15.79 0.43
CA MET A 43 7.16 16.33 0.56
C MET A 43 7.27 17.73 -0.04
N GLN A 44 6.66 17.97 -1.21
CA GLN A 44 6.61 19.32 -1.81
C GLN A 44 5.88 20.31 -0.90
N MET A 45 4.75 19.92 -0.31
CA MET A 45 4.02 20.76 0.66
C MET A 45 4.88 21.08 1.89
N VAL A 46 5.52 20.06 2.47
CA VAL A 46 6.37 20.21 3.66
C VAL A 46 7.56 21.12 3.37
N GLN A 47 8.23 20.92 2.24
CA GLN A 47 9.36 21.76 1.81
C GLN A 47 8.94 23.22 1.57
N ALA A 48 7.78 23.44 0.96
CA ALA A 48 7.25 24.78 0.71
C ALA A 48 6.89 25.51 2.03
N ILE A 49 6.25 24.81 2.97
CA ILE A 49 5.93 25.37 4.30
C ILE A 49 7.23 25.69 5.05
N HIS A 50 8.17 24.75 5.08
CA HIS A 50 9.45 24.93 5.75
C HIS A 50 10.23 26.13 5.15
N ALA A 51 10.36 26.20 3.84
CA ALA A 51 11.11 27.28 3.18
C ALA A 51 10.49 28.66 3.45
N ARG A 52 9.16 28.75 3.50
CA ARG A 52 8.46 30.02 3.73
C ARG A 52 8.47 30.46 5.18
N GLU A 53 8.27 29.51 6.11
CA GLU A 53 7.97 29.82 7.50
C GLU A 53 9.18 29.77 8.43
N SER A 54 10.24 29.04 8.08
CA SER A 54 11.42 28.86 8.94
C SER A 54 12.22 30.13 9.19
N GLN A 55 12.09 31.17 8.35
CA GLN A 55 12.69 32.46 8.58
C GLN A 55 11.83 33.40 9.45
N ARG A 56 10.55 33.04 9.65
CA ARG A 56 9.56 33.90 10.34
C ARG A 56 9.15 33.34 11.69
N HIS A 57 9.31 32.04 11.86
CA HIS A 57 8.80 31.32 13.02
C HIS A 57 9.84 30.36 13.59
N PRO A 58 9.82 30.09 14.90
CA PRO A 58 10.66 29.10 15.52
C PRO A 58 10.29 27.67 15.01
N PRO A 59 11.22 26.72 15.06
CA PRO A 59 11.01 25.35 14.53
C PRO A 59 9.72 24.68 15.02
N GLU A 60 9.33 24.86 16.26
CA GLU A 60 8.13 24.23 16.82
C GLU A 60 6.82 24.73 16.19
N VAL A 61 6.80 25.99 15.76
CA VAL A 61 5.66 26.55 15.00
C VAL A 61 5.63 25.98 13.60
N VAL A 62 6.78 25.91 12.93
CA VAL A 62 6.88 25.32 11.57
C VAL A 62 6.48 23.86 11.57
N LYS A 63 6.94 23.08 12.54
CA LYS A 63 6.54 21.67 12.72
C LYS A 63 5.03 21.53 12.85
N ARG A 64 4.40 22.36 13.68
CA ARG A 64 2.95 22.36 13.87
C ARG A 64 2.20 22.70 12.58
N LEU A 65 2.64 23.72 11.84
CA LEU A 65 2.04 24.07 10.54
C LEU A 65 2.08 22.92 9.54
N ILE A 66 3.21 22.19 9.48
CA ILE A 66 3.35 21.00 8.64
C ILE A 66 2.36 19.92 9.07
N ILE A 67 2.31 19.61 10.37
CA ILE A 67 1.41 18.59 10.92
C ILE A 67 -0.06 18.93 10.61
N GLU A 68 -0.46 20.18 10.83
CA GLU A 68 -1.83 20.65 10.58
C GLU A 68 -2.19 20.61 9.10
N ALA A 69 -1.25 20.89 8.19
CA ALA A 69 -1.47 20.81 6.76
C ALA A 69 -1.69 19.37 6.27
N LEU A 70 -0.98 18.39 6.81
CA LEU A 70 -1.06 17.00 6.38
C LEU A 70 -2.17 16.20 7.10
N ARG A 71 -2.53 16.56 8.31
CA ARG A 71 -3.51 15.84 9.15
C ARG A 71 -4.86 15.56 8.49
N PRO A 72 -5.52 16.50 7.80
CA PRO A 72 -6.85 16.29 7.23
C PRO A 72 -6.84 15.53 5.90
N VAL A 73 -5.68 15.38 5.27
CA VAL A 73 -5.60 14.82 3.92
C VAL A 73 -5.94 13.31 3.93
N ARG A 74 -6.83 12.92 3.02
CA ARG A 74 -7.22 11.52 2.79
C ARG A 74 -7.23 11.22 1.30
N PHE A 75 -6.85 10.00 0.95
CA PHE A 75 -6.88 9.46 -0.41
C PHE A 75 -7.25 7.97 -0.35
N TYR A 76 -7.28 7.26 -1.47
CA TYR A 76 -7.69 5.85 -1.56
C TYR A 76 -9.04 5.58 -0.89
N GLN A 77 -10.05 6.39 -1.21
CA GLN A 77 -11.40 6.27 -0.63
C GLN A 77 -11.42 6.37 0.91
N GLY A 78 -10.54 7.21 1.47
CA GLY A 78 -10.44 7.45 2.90
C GLY A 78 -9.47 6.53 3.66
N ARG A 79 -8.95 5.49 3.04
CA ARG A 79 -7.98 4.57 3.68
C ARG A 79 -6.58 5.17 3.79
N GLY A 80 -6.18 5.97 2.79
CA GLY A 80 -4.86 6.58 2.73
C GLY A 80 -4.79 7.87 3.56
N TYR A 81 -3.69 8.06 4.23
CA TYR A 81 -3.36 9.25 5.03
C TYR A 81 -1.85 9.43 5.10
N TYR A 82 -1.41 10.65 5.39
CA TYR A 82 -0.01 10.91 5.67
C TYR A 82 0.31 10.66 7.13
N PHE A 83 1.48 10.10 7.38
CA PHE A 83 2.05 9.98 8.72
C PHE A 83 3.45 10.57 8.75
N ILE A 84 3.88 10.98 9.94
CA ILE A 84 5.23 11.49 10.21
C ILE A 84 5.75 10.79 11.46
N ASP A 85 6.97 10.28 11.38
CA ASP A 85 7.71 9.78 12.53
C ASP A 85 9.09 10.46 12.58
N ASP A 86 9.72 10.53 13.74
CA ASP A 86 11.13 10.91 13.82
C ASP A 86 12.04 9.69 13.61
N MET A 87 13.31 9.96 13.30
CA MET A 87 14.27 8.89 13.00
C MET A 87 14.70 8.09 14.26
N GLN A 88 14.21 8.46 15.44
CA GLN A 88 14.38 7.72 16.69
C GLN A 88 13.22 6.76 16.98
N GLY A 89 12.14 6.86 16.20
CA GLY A 89 10.96 6.00 16.34
C GLY A 89 9.83 6.60 17.18
N ARG A 90 9.73 7.92 17.22
CA ARG A 90 8.61 8.63 17.83
C ARG A 90 7.54 8.94 16.80
N PHE A 91 6.29 8.65 17.13
CA PHE A 91 5.14 9.08 16.34
C PHE A 91 4.94 10.60 16.43
N ILE A 92 4.99 11.29 15.32
CA ILE A 92 4.80 12.74 15.23
C ILE A 92 3.39 13.07 14.72
N LEU A 93 2.96 12.42 13.64
CA LEU A 93 1.61 12.53 13.07
C LEU A 93 1.09 11.14 12.72
N LEU A 94 -0.03 10.76 13.30
CA LEU A 94 -0.72 9.51 13.00
C LEU A 94 -2.25 9.74 13.09
N PRO A 95 -2.89 10.25 12.02
CA PRO A 95 -4.28 10.69 12.07
C PRO A 95 -5.30 9.63 12.48
N THR A 96 -4.99 8.35 12.23
CA THR A 96 -5.87 7.22 12.57
C THR A 96 -5.69 6.71 14.00
N ALA A 97 -4.63 7.15 14.70
CA ALA A 97 -4.37 6.78 16.08
C ALA A 97 -3.65 7.93 16.82
N PRO A 98 -4.30 9.11 16.97
CA PRO A 98 -3.67 10.30 17.54
C PRO A 98 -3.21 10.11 18.98
N GLN A 99 -3.75 9.12 19.70
CA GLN A 99 -3.31 8.75 21.06
C GLN A 99 -1.88 8.18 21.10
N LEU A 100 -1.32 7.76 19.98
CA LEU A 100 0.06 7.31 19.86
C LEU A 100 1.03 8.46 19.57
N GLU A 101 0.55 9.61 19.11
CA GLU A 101 1.40 10.76 18.81
C GLU A 101 2.18 11.22 20.04
N GLY A 102 3.47 11.51 19.85
CA GLY A 102 4.41 11.84 20.91
C GLY A 102 5.05 10.63 21.60
N ARG A 103 4.56 9.43 21.39
CA ARG A 103 5.12 8.21 22.02
C ARG A 103 6.35 7.72 21.24
N LEU A 104 7.39 7.37 21.98
CA LEU A 104 8.61 6.75 21.47
C LEU A 104 8.45 5.22 21.51
N LEU A 105 8.25 4.59 20.36
CA LEU A 105 8.01 3.16 20.22
C LEU A 105 8.85 2.57 19.07
N PRO A 106 10.21 2.60 19.18
CA PRO A 106 11.09 2.15 18.10
C PRO A 106 10.96 0.64 17.82
N ASP A 107 10.53 -0.13 18.79
CA ASP A 107 10.46 -1.60 18.76
C ASP A 107 9.02 -2.14 18.68
N ASN A 108 8.08 -1.30 18.23
CA ASN A 108 6.71 -1.76 18.01
C ASN A 108 6.66 -2.85 16.96
N GLN A 109 5.83 -3.85 17.21
CA GLN A 109 5.67 -5.02 16.33
C GLN A 109 4.22 -5.13 15.84
N ASP A 110 4.06 -5.69 14.65
CA ASP A 110 2.78 -6.16 14.19
C ASP A 110 2.42 -7.53 14.82
N ASP A 111 1.25 -8.06 14.48
CA ASP A 111 0.72 -9.34 14.98
C ASP A 111 1.52 -10.57 14.50
N ARG A 112 2.50 -10.38 13.61
CA ARG A 112 3.45 -11.42 13.15
C ARG A 112 4.87 -11.18 13.64
N GLY A 113 5.09 -10.20 14.51
CA GLY A 113 6.39 -9.89 15.10
C GLY A 113 7.33 -9.07 14.21
N HIS A 114 6.84 -8.51 13.10
CA HIS A 114 7.62 -7.60 12.25
C HIS A 114 7.77 -6.24 12.93
N MET A 115 9.00 -5.72 12.98
CA MET A 115 9.35 -4.43 13.57
C MET A 115 8.91 -3.27 12.67
N ILE A 116 7.77 -2.66 12.95
CA ILE A 116 7.13 -1.66 12.08
C ILE A 116 7.99 -0.40 11.98
N MET A 117 8.25 0.25 13.10
CA MET A 117 8.98 1.53 13.12
C MET A 117 10.42 1.38 12.62
N ARG A 118 11.11 0.30 12.97
CA ARG A 118 12.45 0.01 12.45
C ARG A 118 12.45 -0.10 10.94
N GLY A 119 11.51 -0.83 10.36
CA GLY A 119 11.41 -0.99 8.90
C GLY A 119 11.17 0.35 8.18
N LEU A 120 10.36 1.24 8.75
CA LEU A 120 10.13 2.58 8.21
C LEU A 120 11.39 3.45 8.29
N VAL A 121 12.09 3.44 9.44
CA VAL A 121 13.35 4.18 9.64
C VAL A 121 14.44 3.66 8.72
N GLU A 122 14.59 2.34 8.58
CA GLU A 122 15.56 1.73 7.65
C GLU A 122 15.28 2.13 6.20
N ALA A 123 14.01 2.13 5.78
CA ALA A 123 13.63 2.59 4.45
C ALA A 123 13.99 4.06 4.19
N ALA A 124 13.79 4.94 5.20
CA ALA A 124 14.17 6.34 5.11
C ALA A 124 15.71 6.58 5.17
N ARG A 125 16.47 5.61 5.69
CA ARG A 125 17.94 5.66 5.74
C ARG A 125 18.64 5.13 4.51
N LEU A 126 17.92 4.60 3.53
CA LEU A 126 18.53 4.21 2.26
C LEU A 126 19.28 5.39 1.63
N PRO A 127 20.30 5.16 0.78
CA PRO A 127 21.15 6.21 0.22
C PRO A 127 20.37 7.38 -0.39
N ASP A 128 19.21 7.09 -1.00
CA ASP A 128 18.36 8.12 -1.62
C ASP A 128 17.43 8.82 -0.60
N GLY A 129 17.48 8.45 0.68
CA GLY A 129 16.60 8.99 1.72
C GLY A 129 15.13 8.60 1.55
N GLN A 130 14.85 7.49 0.87
CA GLN A 130 13.49 7.06 0.57
C GLN A 130 13.40 5.55 0.32
N GLY A 131 12.26 4.96 0.62
CA GLY A 131 12.07 3.53 0.43
C GLY A 131 10.70 3.02 0.81
N PHE A 132 10.48 1.73 0.56
CA PHE A 132 9.26 1.02 0.92
C PHE A 132 9.46 0.16 2.15
N SER A 133 8.40 0.03 2.94
CA SER A 133 8.34 -0.93 4.05
C SER A 133 7.00 -1.65 4.01
N SER A 134 7.03 -2.96 4.19
CA SER A 134 5.83 -3.81 4.29
C SER A 134 5.66 -4.28 5.72
N TYR A 135 4.48 -4.12 6.28
CA TYR A 135 4.11 -4.52 7.63
C TYR A 135 2.60 -4.69 7.74
N ARG A 136 2.11 -5.13 8.89
CA ARG A 136 0.68 -5.19 9.17
C ARG A 136 0.30 -4.04 10.10
N TRP A 137 -0.86 -3.43 9.82
CA TRP A 137 -1.39 -2.33 10.60
C TRP A 137 -2.89 -2.43 10.78
N TYR A 138 -3.39 -1.78 11.80
CA TYR A 138 -4.81 -1.76 12.10
C TYR A 138 -5.65 -1.17 10.97
N LEU A 139 -6.75 -1.81 10.66
CA LEU A 139 -7.72 -1.29 9.70
C LEU A 139 -8.42 -0.06 10.28
N PRO A 140 -8.67 1.00 9.48
CA PRO A 140 -9.27 2.23 9.96
C PRO A 140 -10.67 2.05 10.59
N ASP A 141 -11.44 1.10 10.08
CA ASP A 141 -12.79 0.76 10.51
C ASP A 141 -12.87 -0.42 11.50
N LYS A 142 -11.73 -1.11 11.71
CA LYS A 142 -11.62 -2.28 12.58
C LYS A 142 -10.33 -2.22 13.41
N PRO A 143 -10.34 -1.45 14.51
CA PRO A 143 -9.13 -1.14 15.29
C PRO A 143 -8.47 -2.33 15.98
N ASN A 144 -9.12 -3.51 15.98
CA ASN A 144 -8.59 -4.75 16.55
C ASN A 144 -8.08 -5.74 15.48
N GLU A 145 -8.23 -5.41 14.19
CA GLU A 145 -7.76 -6.25 13.09
C GLU A 145 -6.59 -5.57 12.36
N MET A 146 -5.52 -6.32 12.15
CA MET A 146 -4.40 -5.91 11.31
C MET A 146 -4.50 -6.53 9.92
N ALA A 147 -4.11 -5.78 8.90
CA ALA A 147 -4.01 -6.25 7.53
C ALA A 147 -2.67 -5.83 6.91
N ASP A 148 -2.27 -6.55 5.84
CA ASP A 148 -1.03 -6.28 5.13
C ASP A 148 -1.08 -4.90 4.50
N LYS A 149 -0.05 -4.10 4.77
CA LYS A 149 0.10 -2.70 4.35
C LYS A 149 1.47 -2.51 3.70
N LEU A 150 1.50 -1.80 2.60
CA LEU A 150 2.71 -1.27 1.99
C LEU A 150 2.77 0.23 2.28
N ALA A 151 3.90 0.70 2.75
CA ALA A 151 4.18 2.12 2.95
C ALA A 151 5.39 2.57 2.13
N TYR A 152 5.39 3.82 1.73
CA TYR A 152 6.52 4.53 1.16
C TYR A 152 6.86 5.72 2.04
N VAL A 153 8.14 5.94 2.31
CA VAL A 153 8.63 7.01 3.17
C VAL A 153 9.75 7.79 2.50
N ARG A 154 9.84 9.07 2.85
CA ARG A 154 10.95 9.95 2.49
C ARG A 154 11.48 10.68 3.72
N TYR A 155 12.80 10.79 3.80
CA TYR A 155 13.50 11.51 4.85
C TYR A 155 13.41 13.03 4.63
N PHE A 156 13.09 13.75 5.68
CA PHE A 156 13.08 15.21 5.74
C PHE A 156 14.11 15.70 6.74
N ALA A 157 15.29 16.04 6.22
CA ALA A 157 16.47 16.37 7.02
C ALA A 157 16.29 17.53 8.00
N PRO A 158 15.59 18.65 7.68
CA PRO A 158 15.50 19.78 8.59
C PRO A 158 14.97 19.46 9.99
N PHE A 159 14.13 18.44 10.12
CA PHE A 159 13.55 18.04 11.42
C PHE A 159 13.88 16.61 11.82
N ASP A 160 14.74 15.93 11.06
CA ASP A 160 15.08 14.51 11.26
C ASP A 160 13.81 13.64 11.28
N TRP A 161 12.92 13.91 10.34
CA TRP A 161 11.65 13.22 10.18
C TRP A 161 11.66 12.29 8.96
N LEU A 162 10.84 11.26 9.03
CA LEU A 162 10.33 10.56 7.85
C LEU A 162 8.87 10.94 7.63
N ILE A 163 8.52 11.13 6.36
CA ILE A 163 7.17 11.46 5.92
C ILE A 163 6.72 10.34 5.01
N GLY A 164 5.58 9.76 5.30
CA GLY A 164 5.12 8.58 4.60
C GLY A 164 3.63 8.53 4.35
N ALA A 165 3.27 7.61 3.49
CA ALA A 165 1.92 7.16 3.23
C ALA A 165 1.91 5.66 2.94
N GLY A 166 0.79 5.02 3.17
CA GLY A 166 0.62 3.61 2.88
C GLY A 166 -0.83 3.26 2.56
N ASP A 167 -1.02 2.10 1.95
CA ASP A 167 -2.33 1.50 1.79
C ASP A 167 -2.26 -0.01 1.99
N TYR A 168 -3.42 -0.59 2.28
CA TYR A 168 -3.59 -2.04 2.43
C TYR A 168 -3.56 -2.70 1.05
N THR A 169 -2.90 -3.86 0.96
CA THR A 169 -2.71 -4.54 -0.32
C THR A 169 -3.99 -5.23 -0.82
N ALA A 170 -4.81 -5.74 0.10
CA ALA A 170 -6.01 -6.49 -0.23
C ALA A 170 -7.01 -5.76 -1.14
N PRO A 171 -7.37 -4.47 -0.95
CA PRO A 171 -8.27 -3.76 -1.87
C PRO A 171 -7.74 -3.68 -3.31
N TRP A 172 -6.44 -3.52 -3.48
CA TRP A 172 -5.78 -3.47 -4.80
C TRP A 172 -5.81 -4.84 -5.48
N GLU A 173 -5.52 -5.90 -4.72
CA GLU A 173 -5.57 -7.28 -5.20
C GLU A 173 -7.00 -7.67 -5.60
N GLN A 174 -8.00 -7.34 -4.79
CA GLN A 174 -9.41 -7.62 -5.09
C GLN A 174 -9.90 -6.90 -6.35
N GLN A 175 -9.54 -5.64 -6.52
CA GLN A 175 -9.91 -4.88 -7.72
C GLN A 175 -9.32 -5.53 -8.98
N GLN A 176 -8.08 -5.95 -8.94
CA GLN A 176 -7.43 -6.62 -10.05
C GLN A 176 -8.00 -8.02 -10.30
N GLN A 177 -8.28 -8.77 -9.25
CA GLN A 177 -8.92 -10.08 -9.34
C GLN A 177 -10.28 -9.98 -10.05
N GLN A 178 -11.10 -9.02 -9.72
CA GLN A 178 -12.39 -8.80 -10.38
C GLN A 178 -12.22 -8.48 -11.86
N ALA A 179 -11.28 -7.59 -12.20
CA ALA A 179 -10.99 -7.25 -13.61
C ALA A 179 -10.53 -8.48 -14.41
N VAL A 180 -9.73 -9.37 -13.80
CA VAL A 180 -9.30 -10.63 -14.41
C VAL A 180 -10.49 -11.57 -14.61
N LEU A 181 -11.33 -11.75 -13.59
CA LEU A 181 -12.50 -12.64 -13.67
C LEU A 181 -13.50 -12.17 -14.75
N GLU A 182 -13.74 -10.86 -14.86
CA GLU A 182 -14.58 -10.29 -15.92
C GLU A 182 -13.99 -10.55 -17.31
N ARG A 183 -12.67 -10.41 -17.46
CA ARG A 183 -12.01 -10.70 -18.73
C ARG A 183 -12.07 -12.18 -19.09
N LEU A 184 -11.89 -13.08 -18.12
CA LEU A 184 -12.03 -14.52 -18.32
C LEU A 184 -13.47 -14.93 -18.66
N ARG A 185 -14.48 -14.25 -18.14
CA ARG A 185 -15.89 -14.47 -18.51
C ARG A 185 -16.15 -14.20 -19.99
N ALA A 186 -15.44 -13.24 -20.57
CA ALA A 186 -15.57 -12.90 -22.00
C ALA A 186 -14.87 -13.88 -22.95
N VAL A 187 -13.98 -14.75 -22.42
CA VAL A 187 -13.27 -15.73 -23.23
C VAL A 187 -14.17 -16.94 -23.48
N ARG A 188 -14.42 -17.25 -24.75
CA ARG A 188 -15.17 -18.44 -25.18
C ARG A 188 -14.20 -19.59 -25.48
N PHE A 189 -14.37 -20.71 -24.80
CA PHE A 189 -13.59 -21.92 -25.02
C PHE A 189 -14.36 -22.87 -25.95
N GLY A 190 -14.10 -22.78 -27.25
CA GLY A 190 -14.78 -23.60 -28.24
C GLY A 190 -16.29 -23.34 -28.31
N GLN A 191 -17.07 -24.31 -28.84
CA GLN A 191 -18.53 -24.17 -28.97
C GLN A 191 -19.29 -24.43 -27.67
N SER A 192 -18.71 -25.12 -26.70
CA SER A 192 -19.39 -25.51 -25.45
C SER A 192 -18.47 -25.57 -24.22
N GLY A 193 -17.24 -25.07 -24.29
CA GLY A 193 -16.32 -25.08 -23.17
C GLY A 193 -16.66 -24.02 -22.13
N VAL A 194 -16.64 -24.39 -20.87
CA VAL A 194 -16.84 -23.53 -19.69
C VAL A 194 -15.57 -23.50 -18.87
N ILE A 195 -15.09 -22.30 -18.50
CA ILE A 195 -14.09 -22.13 -17.46
C ILE A 195 -14.79 -21.87 -16.14
N THR A 196 -14.37 -22.62 -15.14
CA THR A 196 -14.76 -22.42 -13.76
C THR A 196 -13.50 -22.07 -12.96
N VAL A 197 -13.55 -20.96 -12.23
CA VAL A 197 -12.48 -20.55 -11.31
C VAL A 197 -13.03 -20.64 -9.90
N ALA A 198 -12.30 -21.36 -9.05
CA ALA A 198 -12.60 -21.49 -7.64
C ALA A 198 -11.37 -21.02 -6.81
N ASP A 199 -11.58 -20.59 -5.57
CA ASP A 199 -10.51 -20.36 -4.62
C ASP A 199 -9.93 -21.68 -4.08
N HIS A 200 -8.89 -21.60 -3.27
CA HIS A 200 -8.24 -22.76 -2.69
C HIS A 200 -9.11 -23.56 -1.71
N ASP A 201 -10.18 -22.94 -1.21
CA ASP A 201 -11.21 -23.60 -0.37
C ASP A 201 -12.33 -24.21 -1.21
N GLY A 202 -12.23 -24.16 -2.54
CA GLY A 202 -13.19 -24.73 -3.48
C GLY A 202 -14.43 -23.87 -3.71
N ARG A 203 -14.44 -22.62 -3.22
CA ARG A 203 -15.54 -21.69 -3.43
C ARG A 203 -15.50 -21.14 -4.86
N LEU A 204 -16.62 -21.25 -5.54
CA LEU A 204 -16.76 -20.76 -6.92
C LEU A 204 -16.60 -19.24 -6.97
N LEU A 205 -15.60 -18.77 -7.72
CA LEU A 205 -15.37 -17.34 -7.98
C LEU A 205 -15.98 -16.90 -9.30
N MET A 206 -15.97 -17.78 -10.32
CA MET A 206 -16.51 -17.50 -11.65
C MET A 206 -16.78 -18.78 -12.43
N SER A 207 -17.83 -18.73 -13.28
CA SER A 207 -18.06 -19.71 -14.35
C SER A 207 -18.40 -18.96 -15.63
N SER A 208 -17.79 -19.31 -16.77
CA SER A 208 -17.99 -18.66 -18.08
C SER A 208 -19.23 -19.17 -18.83
N GLY A 209 -20.04 -20.01 -18.20
CA GLY A 209 -21.27 -20.54 -18.78
C GLY A 209 -22.51 -19.81 -18.30
N ARG A 210 -22.94 -18.84 -19.04
CA ARG A 210 -24.17 -18.01 -19.16
C ARG A 210 -23.98 -16.56 -19.02
#